data_8b048bbe2f49ecd76fdd80ed268c95be
#
_entry.id   8b048bbe2f49ecd76fdd80ed268c95be
#
_cell.length_a   1.000
_cell.length_b   1.000
_cell.length_c   1.000
_cell.angle_alpha   90.00
_cell.angle_beta   90.00
_cell.angle_gamma   90.00
#
_symmetry.space_group_name_H-M   'P 1'
#
loop_
_entity.id
_entity.type
_entity.pdbx_description
1 polymer ?
#
loop_
_entity_poly.entity_id
_entity_poly.type
_entity_poly.pdbx_seq_one_letter_code
_entity_poly.pdbx_strand_id
1 'polypeptide(L)'
;WHCFSSQVKQDSERFLSIVRLNLYLKKTLRPILNKYLEEPNIWGTWKNIYLEVKPILDNLVDENAMSEYIWMGDQDAGSYSELSVNNEADVRQGKYKVILKYKDIVPMQEITINIVIDAASNSVNISENE
;
A
#
# COMPACT_ATOMS: atom_id res chain seq x y z
N TRP A 1 -18.03 -26.66 -23.15
CA TRP A 1 -16.60 -27.01 -23.17
C TRP A 1 -15.70 -25.80 -23.45
N HIS A 2 -15.97 -25.08 -24.51
CA HIS A 2 -15.24 -23.84 -24.83
C HIS A 2 -15.41 -22.79 -23.74
N CYS A 3 -16.62 -22.68 -23.18
CA CYS A 3 -16.89 -21.73 -22.10
C CYS A 3 -16.06 -22.02 -20.86
N PHE A 4 -15.89 -23.29 -20.52
CA PHE A 4 -15.07 -23.69 -19.36
C PHE A 4 -13.60 -23.32 -19.58
N SER A 5 -13.06 -23.61 -20.75
CA SER A 5 -11.67 -23.28 -21.10
C SER A 5 -11.43 -21.78 -21.07
N SER A 6 -12.38 -21.01 -21.62
CA SER A 6 -12.30 -19.55 -21.64
C SER A 6 -12.33 -18.95 -20.23
N GLN A 7 -13.17 -19.49 -19.36
CA GLN A 7 -13.27 -19.03 -17.98
C GLN A 7 -11.99 -19.28 -17.18
N VAL A 8 -11.41 -20.47 -17.33
CA VAL A 8 -10.14 -20.80 -16.67
C VAL A 8 -9.04 -19.86 -17.11
N LYS A 9 -8.99 -19.52 -18.38
CA LYS A 9 -8.01 -18.59 -18.93
C LYS A 9 -8.20 -17.18 -18.35
N GLN A 10 -9.44 -16.71 -18.23
CA GLN A 10 -9.74 -15.40 -17.66
C GLN A 10 -9.33 -15.33 -16.19
N ASP A 11 -9.59 -16.38 -15.41
CA ASP A 11 -9.22 -16.43 -14.00
C ASP A 11 -7.70 -16.40 -13.83
N SER A 12 -6.96 -17.12 -14.68
CA SER A 12 -5.52 -17.14 -14.67
C SER A 12 -4.94 -15.76 -15.01
N GLU A 13 -5.49 -15.10 -16.03
CA GLU A 13 -5.06 -13.76 -16.43
C GLU A 13 -5.32 -12.73 -15.34
N ARG A 14 -6.47 -12.82 -14.68
CA ARG A 14 -6.82 -11.92 -13.57
C ARG A 14 -5.87 -12.11 -12.39
N PHE A 15 -5.59 -13.37 -12.02
CA PHE A 15 -4.65 -13.68 -10.95
C PHE A 15 -3.26 -13.11 -11.26
N LEU A 16 -2.78 -13.30 -12.48
CA LEU A 16 -1.48 -12.77 -12.91
C LEU A 16 -1.44 -11.25 -12.87
N SER A 17 -2.55 -10.59 -13.23
CA SER A 17 -2.66 -9.12 -13.16
C SER A 17 -2.52 -8.63 -11.74
N ILE A 18 -3.18 -9.29 -10.77
CA ILE A 18 -3.09 -8.94 -9.35
C ILE A 18 -1.66 -9.13 -8.84
N VAL A 19 -1.03 -10.25 -9.17
CA VAL A 19 0.35 -10.52 -8.76
C VAL A 19 1.32 -9.48 -9.33
N ARG A 20 1.17 -9.14 -10.61
CA ARG A 20 2.00 -8.12 -11.27
C ARG A 20 1.82 -6.76 -10.63
N LEU A 21 0.58 -6.39 -10.31
CA LEU A 21 0.30 -5.10 -9.68
C LEU A 21 0.92 -5.03 -8.28
N ASN A 22 0.80 -6.09 -7.50
CA ASN A 22 1.42 -6.16 -6.18
C ASN A 22 2.94 -6.06 -6.26
N LEU A 23 3.55 -6.76 -7.20
CA LEU A 23 5.00 -6.67 -7.43
C LEU A 23 5.42 -5.28 -7.87
N TYR A 24 4.65 -4.66 -8.75
CA TYR A 24 4.90 -3.29 -9.20
C TYR A 24 4.84 -2.32 -8.04
N LEU A 25 3.82 -2.44 -7.19
CA LEU A 25 3.67 -1.59 -6.01
C LEU A 25 4.85 -1.75 -5.06
N LYS A 26 5.24 -2.98 -4.75
CA LYS A 26 6.40 -3.25 -3.89
C LYS A 26 7.66 -2.63 -4.46
N LYS A 27 7.91 -2.84 -5.75
CA LYS A 27 9.10 -2.34 -6.43
C LYS A 27 9.13 -0.81 -6.49
N THR A 28 7.97 -0.18 -6.69
CA THR A 28 7.86 1.27 -6.85
C THR A 28 7.88 1.98 -5.50
N LEU A 29 7.18 1.42 -4.51
CA LEU A 29 7.05 2.06 -3.20
C LEU A 29 8.28 1.88 -2.33
N ARG A 30 9.01 0.76 -2.45
CA ARG A 30 10.15 0.47 -1.59
C ARG A 30 11.23 1.55 -1.63
N PRO A 31 11.69 2.05 -2.80
CA PRO A 31 12.68 3.13 -2.82
C PRO A 31 12.19 4.41 -2.16
N ILE A 32 10.91 4.74 -2.34
CA ILE A 32 10.31 5.93 -1.73
C ILE A 32 10.31 5.79 -0.20
N LEU A 33 9.86 4.64 0.28
CA LEU A 33 9.77 4.39 1.73
C LEU A 33 11.13 4.29 2.38
N ASN A 34 12.12 3.71 1.70
CA ASN A 34 13.49 3.64 2.19
C ASN A 34 14.10 5.02 2.42
N LYS A 35 13.72 5.98 1.58
CA LYS A 35 14.19 7.36 1.70
C LYS A 35 13.78 8.00 3.01
N TYR A 36 12.66 7.57 3.58
CA TYR A 36 12.11 8.11 4.82
C TYR A 36 12.54 7.37 6.08
N LEU A 37 13.37 6.33 5.96
CA LEU A 37 13.87 5.59 7.12
C LEU A 37 14.70 6.45 8.06
N GLU A 38 15.40 7.45 7.54
CA GLU A 38 16.25 8.35 8.32
C GLU A 38 15.51 9.62 8.75
N GLU A 39 14.27 9.82 8.27
CA GLU A 39 13.48 10.98 8.61
C GLU A 39 12.80 10.79 9.98
N PRO A 40 12.48 11.89 10.70
CA PRO A 40 11.75 11.78 11.96
C PRO A 40 10.41 11.08 11.76
N ASN A 41 10.04 10.21 12.71
CA ASN A 41 8.80 9.45 12.64
C ASN A 41 7.65 10.26 13.26
N ILE A 42 7.22 11.28 12.54
CA ILE A 42 6.15 12.19 12.94
C ILE A 42 5.12 12.31 11.81
N TRP A 43 3.95 12.84 12.13
CA TRP A 43 2.84 12.98 11.18
C TRP A 43 3.16 13.85 9.98
N GLY A 44 4.02 14.86 10.12
CA GLY A 44 4.49 15.64 8.99
C GLY A 44 5.22 14.80 7.95
N THR A 45 6.06 13.87 8.40
CA THR A 45 6.75 12.91 7.53
C THR A 45 5.75 11.96 6.86
N TRP A 46 4.77 11.46 7.62
CA TRP A 46 3.76 10.56 7.10
C TRP A 46 2.94 11.22 5.99
N LYS A 47 2.61 12.49 6.18
CA LYS A 47 1.90 13.27 5.16
C LYS A 47 2.74 13.42 3.91
N ASN A 48 4.04 13.65 4.05
CA ASN A 48 4.96 13.73 2.92
C ASN A 48 5.04 12.41 2.15
N ILE A 49 5.09 11.29 2.86
CA ILE A 49 5.05 9.96 2.25
C ILE A 49 3.76 9.79 1.43
N TYR A 50 2.63 10.14 2.02
CA TYR A 50 1.34 10.05 1.33
C TYR A 50 1.31 10.90 0.07
N LEU A 51 1.78 12.14 0.15
CA LEU A 51 1.79 13.05 -0.99
C LEU A 51 2.75 12.58 -2.10
N GLU A 52 3.79 11.86 -1.76
CA GLU A 52 4.72 11.30 -2.75
C GLU A 52 4.16 10.03 -3.40
N VAL A 53 3.43 9.22 -2.66
CA VAL A 53 2.84 7.98 -3.16
C VAL A 53 1.55 8.22 -3.94
N LYS A 54 0.80 9.23 -3.57
CA LYS A 54 -0.52 9.51 -4.16
C LYS A 54 -0.50 9.60 -5.69
N PRO A 55 0.42 10.34 -6.34
CA PRO A 55 0.44 10.40 -7.80
C PRO A 55 0.61 9.04 -8.46
N ILE A 56 1.38 8.15 -7.86
CA ILE A 56 1.61 6.79 -8.37
C ILE A 56 0.30 6.00 -8.35
N LEU A 57 -0.42 6.07 -7.23
CA LEU A 57 -1.69 5.35 -7.06
C LEU A 57 -2.78 5.94 -7.96
N ASP A 58 -2.86 7.26 -8.05
CA ASP A 58 -3.83 7.93 -8.93
C ASP A 58 -3.58 7.56 -10.39
N ASN A 59 -2.33 7.44 -10.79
CA ASN A 59 -1.96 7.06 -12.14
C ASN A 59 -2.41 5.62 -12.46
N LEU A 60 -2.28 4.72 -11.49
CA LEU A 60 -2.75 3.34 -11.64
C LEU A 60 -4.27 3.27 -11.80
N VAL A 61 -5.01 4.13 -11.11
CA VAL A 61 -6.47 4.23 -11.28
C VAL A 61 -6.79 4.75 -12.68
N ASP A 62 -6.10 5.80 -13.13
CA ASP A 62 -6.31 6.39 -14.45
C ASP A 62 -5.99 5.41 -15.58
N GLU A 63 -5.00 4.53 -15.38
CA GLU A 63 -4.62 3.50 -16.35
C GLU A 63 -5.50 2.24 -16.26
N ASN A 64 -6.51 2.25 -15.39
CA ASN A 64 -7.41 1.11 -15.16
C ASN A 64 -6.69 -0.13 -14.62
N ALA A 65 -5.59 0.05 -13.90
CA ALA A 65 -4.92 -1.05 -13.22
C ALA A 65 -5.65 -1.42 -11.93
N MET A 66 -6.35 -0.46 -11.32
CA MET A 66 -7.22 -0.68 -10.16
C MET A 66 -8.43 0.24 -10.27
N SER A 67 -9.53 -0.09 -9.59
CA SER A 67 -10.74 0.73 -9.60
C SER A 67 -10.69 1.86 -8.59
N GLU A 68 -10.19 1.58 -7.39
CA GLU A 68 -10.04 2.59 -6.33
C GLU A 68 -9.02 2.09 -5.31
N TYR A 69 -8.54 3.02 -4.49
CA TYR A 69 -7.62 2.70 -3.41
C TYR A 69 -7.90 3.55 -2.18
N ILE A 70 -7.45 3.08 -1.01
CA ILE A 70 -7.46 3.84 0.24
C ILE A 70 -6.09 3.66 0.89
N TRP A 71 -5.44 4.77 1.20
CA TRP A 71 -4.17 4.78 1.92
C TRP A 71 -4.44 5.16 3.37
N MET A 72 -4.29 4.21 4.29
CA MET A 72 -4.52 4.40 5.71
C MET A 72 -3.20 4.36 6.46
N GLY A 73 -2.62 5.52 6.73
CA GLY A 73 -1.34 5.63 7.39
C GLY A 73 -1.27 6.84 8.32
N ASP A 74 -2.41 7.22 8.91
CA ASP A 74 -2.50 8.34 9.86
C ASP A 74 -1.90 9.64 9.33
N GLN A 75 -1.96 9.84 8.00
CA GLN A 75 -1.40 11.02 7.34
C GLN A 75 -2.11 12.32 7.74
N ASP A 76 -3.34 12.22 8.23
CA ASP A 76 -4.12 13.38 8.67
C ASP A 76 -4.08 13.58 10.18
N ALA A 77 -3.35 12.73 10.91
CA ALA A 77 -3.23 12.84 12.36
C ALA A 77 -2.38 14.06 12.71
N GLY A 78 -2.81 14.81 13.70
CA GLY A 78 -2.05 15.94 14.25
C GLY A 78 -1.58 15.70 15.67
N SER A 79 -1.94 14.55 16.27
CA SER A 79 -1.57 14.20 17.64
C SER A 79 -1.70 12.69 17.83
N TYR A 80 -1.13 12.19 18.92
CA TYR A 80 -1.21 10.76 19.24
C TYR A 80 -2.64 10.26 19.49
N SER A 81 -3.52 11.15 19.91
CA SER A 81 -4.93 10.78 20.14
C SER A 81 -5.71 10.56 18.86
N GLU A 82 -5.20 11.03 17.73
CA GLU A 82 -5.85 10.90 16.41
C GLU A 82 -5.37 9.68 15.63
N LEU A 83 -4.47 8.90 16.18
CA LEU A 83 -3.94 7.71 15.52
C LEU A 83 -5.00 6.63 15.40
N SER A 84 -5.13 6.05 14.21
CA SER A 84 -6.10 4.97 13.94
C SER A 84 -5.42 3.67 13.54
N VAL A 85 -4.28 3.72 12.87
CA VAL A 85 -3.53 2.55 12.39
C VAL A 85 -2.32 2.30 13.28
N ASN A 86 -1.64 3.35 13.69
CA ASN A 86 -0.44 3.28 14.52
C ASN A 86 -0.79 3.48 15.98
N ASN A 87 0.08 3.03 16.88
CA ASN A 87 -0.03 3.36 18.30
C ASN A 87 1.20 4.17 18.73
N GLU A 88 1.04 4.88 19.86
CA GLU A 88 2.08 5.77 20.35
C GLU A 88 3.37 5.04 20.69
N ALA A 89 3.28 3.82 21.23
CA ALA A 89 4.45 3.04 21.61
C ALA A 89 5.29 2.67 20.39
N ASP A 90 4.65 2.24 19.30
CA ASP A 90 5.33 1.90 18.07
C ASP A 90 5.96 3.12 17.41
N VAL A 91 5.25 4.25 17.41
CA VAL A 91 5.75 5.51 16.84
C VAL A 91 7.01 5.96 17.58
N ARG A 92 7.01 5.87 18.90
CA ARG A 92 8.17 6.25 19.73
C ARG A 92 9.35 5.33 19.52
N GLN A 93 9.12 4.09 19.08
CA GLN A 93 10.17 3.13 18.74
C GLN A 93 10.69 3.29 17.31
N GLY A 94 10.13 4.20 16.53
CA GLY A 94 10.52 4.43 15.16
C GLY A 94 9.81 3.55 14.15
N LYS A 95 8.69 2.93 14.53
CA LYS A 95 7.87 2.10 13.62
C LYS A 95 6.70 2.90 13.09
N TYR A 96 6.46 2.76 11.80
CA TYR A 96 5.32 3.38 11.13
C TYR A 96 4.61 2.35 10.27
N LYS A 97 3.31 2.20 10.49
CA LYS A 97 2.49 1.22 9.78
C LYS A 97 1.51 1.92 8.84
N VAL A 98 1.36 1.36 7.67
CA VAL A 98 0.39 1.83 6.66
C VAL A 98 -0.40 0.63 6.16
N ILE A 99 -1.70 0.82 5.98
CA ILE A 99 -2.56 -0.17 5.34
C ILE A 99 -3.05 0.45 4.03
N LEU A 100 -2.64 -0.17 2.93
CA LEU A 100 -3.12 0.20 1.60
C LEU A 100 -4.15 -0.82 1.15
N LYS A 101 -5.36 -0.36 0.92
CA LYS A 101 -6.43 -1.19 0.36
C LYS A 101 -6.74 -0.72 -1.03
N TYR A 102 -6.81 -1.64 -1.99
CA TYR A 102 -7.25 -1.30 -3.33
C TYR A 102 -8.19 -2.38 -3.84
N LYS A 103 -8.99 -2.00 -4.83
CA LYS A 103 -9.93 -2.92 -5.46
C LYS A 103 -9.54 -3.17 -6.91
N ASP A 104 -9.62 -4.44 -7.29
CA ASP A 104 -9.49 -4.84 -8.68
C ASP A 104 -10.67 -4.30 -9.49
N ILE A 105 -10.49 -4.16 -10.80
CA ILE A 105 -11.54 -3.62 -11.68
C ILE A 105 -12.69 -4.60 -11.81
N VAL A 106 -12.39 -5.87 -12.03
CA VAL A 106 -13.38 -6.95 -12.16
C VAL A 106 -12.83 -8.18 -11.45
N PRO A 107 -13.50 -8.72 -10.44
CA PRO A 107 -14.83 -8.41 -9.92
C PRO A 107 -14.87 -7.37 -8.78
N MET A 108 -13.91 -6.49 -8.68
CA MET A 108 -13.78 -5.49 -7.60
C MET A 108 -13.45 -6.14 -6.25
N GLN A 109 -12.62 -7.14 -6.28
CA GLN A 109 -12.12 -7.79 -5.07
C GLN A 109 -11.16 -6.86 -4.32
N GLU A 110 -11.35 -6.72 -3.01
CA GLU A 110 -10.49 -5.89 -2.19
C GLU A 110 -9.20 -6.63 -1.84
N ILE A 111 -8.08 -5.96 -2.01
CA ILE A 111 -6.75 -6.47 -1.69
C ILE A 111 -6.12 -5.52 -0.69
N THR A 112 -5.55 -6.07 0.38
CA THR A 112 -4.92 -5.30 1.44
C THR A 112 -3.42 -5.52 1.42
N ILE A 113 -2.66 -4.43 1.43
CA ILE A 113 -1.20 -4.46 1.55
C ILE A 113 -0.83 -3.78 2.87
N ASN A 114 -0.07 -4.49 3.69
CA ASN A 114 0.43 -3.95 4.95
C ASN A 114 1.89 -3.51 4.77
N ILE A 115 2.17 -2.27 5.12
CA ILE A 115 3.50 -1.69 5.00
C ILE A 115 3.98 -1.32 6.40
N VAL A 116 5.17 -1.77 6.77
CA VAL A 116 5.81 -1.42 8.04
C VAL A 116 7.18 -0.84 7.75
N ILE A 117 7.38 0.40 8.18
CA ILE A 117 8.67 1.08 8.10
C ILE A 117 9.25 1.07 9.50
N ASP A 118 10.40 0.40 9.68
CA ASP A 118 11.05 0.26 10.98
C ASP A 118 12.42 0.92 10.93
N ALA A 119 12.52 2.12 11.50
CA ALA A 119 13.76 2.87 11.53
C ALA A 119 14.80 2.22 12.46
N ALA A 120 14.35 1.53 13.52
CA ALA A 120 15.25 0.88 14.46
C ALA A 120 16.01 -0.28 13.84
N SER A 121 15.33 -1.07 12.99
CA SER A 121 15.96 -2.18 12.25
C SER A 121 16.39 -1.78 10.85
N ASN A 122 16.15 -0.53 10.45
CA ASN A 122 16.49 0.03 9.14
C ASN A 122 15.89 -0.82 8.01
N SER A 123 14.63 -1.19 8.15
CA SER A 123 13.95 -2.07 7.20
C SER A 123 12.57 -1.56 6.81
N VAL A 124 12.15 -1.90 5.60
CA VAL A 124 10.79 -1.67 5.10
C VAL A 124 10.21 -3.02 4.72
N ASN A 125 9.10 -3.39 5.36
CA ASN A 125 8.39 -4.62 5.09
C ASN A 125 7.08 -4.32 4.39
N ILE A 126 6.86 -4.95 3.25
CA ILE A 126 5.63 -4.83 2.49
C ILE A 126 5.07 -6.25 2.34
N SER A 127 3.88 -6.48 2.92
CA SER A 127 3.24 -7.79 2.89
C SER A 127 1.82 -7.67 2.37
N GLU A 128 1.35 -8.73 1.73
CA GLU A 128 0.01 -8.79 1.15
C GLU A 128 -0.91 -9.62 2.02
N ASN A 129 -2.15 -9.11 2.18
CA ASN A 129 -3.23 -9.83 2.84
C ASN A 129 -4.41 -9.84 1.89
N GLU A 130 -4.87 -11.03 1.57
CA GLU A 130 -6.06 -11.21 0.74
C GLU A 130 -7.34 -11.29 1.56
#